data_0818aca49748a0a5a8dc7b8b1061f757
#
_entry.id   0818aca49748a0a5a8dc7b8b1061f757
#
_cell.length_a   1.000
_cell.length_b   1.000
_cell.length_c   1.000
_cell.angle_alpha   90.00
_cell.angle_beta   90.00
_cell.angle_gamma   90.00
#
_symmetry.space_group_name_H-M   'P 1'
#
loop_
_entity.id
_entity.type
_entity.pdbx_description
1 polymer ?
#
loop_
_entity_poly.entity_id
_entity_poly.type
_entity_poly.pdbx_seq_one_letter_code
_entity_poly.pdbx_strand_id
1 'polypeptide(L)'
;THDYVFVRFPIKNEDWLKEMKLYHTSNQMIIEHIPEKDDKHILTLPAIVRKKGSSASCKEGYMEIKIPKNVDMQFSEIDVTEIL
;
A
#
# COMPACT_ATOMS: atom_id res chain seq x y z
N THR A 1 4.23 6.21 -9.94
CA THR A 1 4.05 7.65 -10.17
C THR A 1 4.31 8.44 -8.90
N HIS A 2 4.36 9.75 -9.02
CA HIS A 2 4.64 10.63 -7.88
C HIS A 2 3.50 10.69 -6.87
N ASP A 3 2.29 10.41 -7.31
CA ASP A 3 1.11 10.60 -6.46
C ASP A 3 0.60 9.34 -5.80
N TYR A 4 1.11 8.20 -6.21
CA TYR A 4 0.61 6.90 -5.74
C TYR A 4 1.73 5.95 -5.43
N VAL A 5 1.47 5.07 -4.47
CA VAL A 5 2.30 3.89 -4.23
C VAL A 5 1.58 2.71 -4.88
N PHE A 6 2.31 1.93 -5.65
CA PHE A 6 1.78 0.72 -6.28
C PHE A 6 2.40 -0.50 -5.62
N VAL A 7 1.55 -1.44 -5.26
CA VAL A 7 1.95 -2.74 -4.76
C VAL A 7 1.42 -3.78 -5.74
N ARG A 8 2.29 -4.67 -6.20
CA ARG A 8 1.92 -5.68 -7.18
C ARG A 8 2.49 -7.02 -6.77
N PHE A 9 1.66 -8.04 -6.80
CA PHE A 9 2.11 -9.40 -6.50
C PHE A 9 1.30 -10.41 -7.32
N PRO A 10 1.89 -11.58 -7.62
CA PRO A 10 1.20 -12.59 -8.42
C PRO A 10 0.10 -13.29 -7.62
N ILE A 11 -0.99 -13.60 -8.28
CA ILE A 11 -2.07 -14.42 -7.74
C ILE A 11 -1.97 -15.79 -8.40
N LYS A 12 -1.49 -16.74 -7.65
CA LYS A 12 -1.27 -18.10 -8.18
C LYS A 12 -2.50 -18.99 -8.10
N ASN A 13 -3.49 -18.59 -7.31
CA ASN A 13 -4.71 -19.36 -7.12
C ASN A 13 -5.87 -18.38 -6.99
N GLU A 14 -6.92 -18.58 -7.79
CA GLU A 14 -8.08 -17.70 -7.76
C GLU A 14 -8.80 -17.68 -6.42
N ASP A 15 -8.68 -18.76 -5.64
CA ASP A 15 -9.28 -18.81 -4.31
C ASP A 15 -8.68 -17.79 -3.36
N TRP A 16 -7.47 -17.34 -3.63
CA TRP A 16 -6.83 -16.29 -2.83
C TRP A 16 -7.66 -15.02 -2.84
N LEU A 17 -8.32 -14.72 -3.96
CA LEU A 17 -9.13 -13.51 -4.07
C LEU A 17 -10.34 -13.52 -3.14
N LYS A 18 -10.79 -14.71 -2.77
CA LYS A 18 -11.93 -14.87 -1.86
C LYS A 18 -11.52 -14.84 -0.39
N GLU A 19 -10.29 -15.29 -0.12
CA GLU A 19 -9.82 -15.47 1.25
C GLU A 19 -8.97 -14.30 1.76
N MET A 20 -8.28 -13.61 0.86
CA MET A 20 -7.33 -12.58 1.28
C MET A 20 -8.03 -11.38 1.86
N LYS A 21 -7.36 -10.78 2.82
CA LYS A 21 -7.75 -9.48 3.35
C LYS A 21 -6.57 -8.53 3.22
N LEU A 22 -6.87 -7.34 2.81
CA LEU A 22 -5.86 -6.31 2.57
C LEU A 22 -6.12 -5.14 3.51
N TYR A 23 -5.08 -4.73 4.21
CA TYR A 23 -5.12 -3.59 5.08
C TYR A 23 -3.89 -2.72 4.81
N HIS A 24 -4.00 -1.46 5.11
CA HIS A 24 -2.81 -0.64 5.13
C HIS A 24 -2.90 0.39 6.24
N THR A 25 -1.74 0.75 6.75
CA THR A 25 -1.57 1.88 7.64
C THR A 25 -0.94 3.01 6.82
N SER A 26 -0.48 4.04 7.50
CA SER A 26 0.13 5.17 6.78
C SER A 26 1.45 4.80 6.08
N ASN A 27 2.10 3.71 6.49
CA ASN A 27 3.39 3.33 5.92
C ASN A 27 3.59 1.83 5.74
N GLN A 28 2.53 1.04 5.93
CA GLN A 28 2.63 -0.42 5.79
C GLN A 28 1.43 -0.98 5.06
N MET A 29 1.66 -2.08 4.34
CA MET A 29 0.63 -2.86 3.69
C MET A 29 0.60 -4.22 4.36
N ILE A 30 -0.58 -4.69 4.71
CA ILE A 30 -0.77 -5.97 5.39
C ILE A 30 -1.66 -6.85 4.52
N ILE A 31 -1.16 -8.04 4.21
CA ILE A 31 -1.89 -9.03 3.39
C ILE A 31 -2.09 -10.25 4.26
N GLU A 32 -3.34 -10.63 4.50
CA GLU A 32 -3.66 -11.78 5.34
C GLU A 32 -4.36 -12.89 4.55
N HIS A 33 -4.23 -14.12 5.06
CA HIS A 33 -4.91 -15.31 4.59
C HIS A 33 -4.43 -15.84 3.25
N ILE A 34 -3.28 -15.45 2.78
CA ILE A 34 -2.65 -16.03 1.60
C ILE A 34 -1.16 -16.26 1.87
N PRO A 35 -0.60 -17.33 1.33
CA PRO A 35 -1.24 -18.45 0.62
C PRO A 35 -2.09 -19.33 1.52
N GLU A 36 -1.88 -19.27 2.84
CA GLU A 36 -2.61 -20.07 3.80
C GLU A 36 -3.46 -19.17 4.70
N LYS A 37 -4.47 -19.77 5.29
CA LYS A 37 -5.44 -19.05 6.11
C LYS A 37 -4.81 -18.24 7.24
N ASP A 38 -3.75 -18.76 7.84
CA ASP A 38 -3.10 -18.11 8.98
C ASP A 38 -1.89 -17.26 8.59
N ASP A 39 -1.62 -17.16 7.32
CA ASP A 39 -0.47 -16.39 6.86
C ASP A 39 -0.74 -14.89 6.90
N LYS A 40 0.33 -14.14 7.11
CA LYS A 40 0.25 -12.69 7.17
C LYS A 40 1.56 -12.12 6.63
N HIS A 41 1.43 -11.18 5.74
CA HIS A 41 2.57 -10.50 5.14
C HIS A 41 2.49 -9.03 5.43
N ILE A 42 3.59 -8.47 5.90
CA ILE A 42 3.66 -7.04 6.19
C ILE A 42 4.75 -6.44 5.31
N LEU A 43 4.36 -5.46 4.52
CA LEU A 43 5.28 -4.76 3.62
C LEU A 43 5.40 -3.32 4.06
N THR A 44 6.63 -2.83 4.13
CA THR A 44 6.86 -1.42 4.41
C THR A 44 6.73 -0.63 3.11
N LEU A 45 5.91 0.40 3.13
CA LEU A 45 5.70 1.24 1.96
C LEU A 45 6.81 2.29 1.87
N PRO A 46 7.18 2.69 0.64
CA PRO A 46 8.26 3.65 0.45
C PRO A 46 7.89 5.09 0.79
N ALA A 47 6.62 5.35 1.08
CA ALA A 47 6.15 6.69 1.38
C ALA A 47 4.93 6.63 2.29
N ILE A 48 4.65 7.73 2.95
CA ILE A 48 3.43 7.83 3.76
C ILE A 48 2.23 7.99 2.82
N VAL A 49 1.19 7.24 3.09
CA VAL A 49 0.00 7.16 2.23
C VAL A 49 -1.24 7.60 2.99
N ARG A 50 -2.26 7.96 2.22
CA ARG A 50 -3.56 8.33 2.77
C ARG A 50 -4.32 7.08 3.19
N LYS A 51 -5.18 7.23 4.18
CA LYS A 51 -6.00 6.12 4.65
C LYS A 51 -7.16 5.79 3.74
N LYS A 52 -7.57 6.72 2.90
CA LYS A 52 -8.70 6.55 1.97
C LYS A 52 -8.25 6.73 0.54
N GLY A 53 -9.03 6.18 -0.38
CA GLY A 53 -8.78 6.35 -1.80
C GLY A 53 -7.93 5.27 -2.42
N SER A 54 -7.56 4.24 -1.66
CA SER A 54 -6.85 3.11 -2.22
C SER A 54 -7.79 2.22 -3.03
N SER A 55 -7.26 1.56 -4.03
CA SER A 55 -8.00 0.61 -4.83
C SER A 55 -7.14 -0.59 -5.16
N ALA A 56 -7.79 -1.71 -5.43
CA ALA A 56 -7.11 -2.94 -5.77
C ALA A 56 -7.80 -3.55 -6.97
N SER A 57 -7.03 -4.12 -7.87
CA SER A 57 -7.56 -4.82 -9.03
C SER A 57 -6.69 -6.03 -9.34
N CYS A 58 -7.32 -7.06 -9.89
CA CYS A 58 -6.61 -8.25 -10.34
C CYS A 58 -6.62 -8.25 -11.86
N LYS A 59 -5.44 -8.29 -12.44
CA LYS A 59 -5.30 -8.23 -13.89
C LYS A 59 -4.17 -9.14 -14.34
N GLU A 60 -4.46 -9.99 -15.29
CA GLU A 60 -3.46 -10.89 -15.88
C GLU A 60 -2.71 -11.75 -14.85
N GLY A 61 -3.41 -12.19 -13.80
CA GLY A 61 -2.82 -13.02 -12.77
C GLY A 61 -2.04 -12.26 -11.71
N TYR A 62 -2.14 -10.94 -11.70
CA TYR A 62 -1.50 -10.11 -10.69
C TYR A 62 -2.52 -9.26 -9.95
N MET A 63 -2.31 -9.13 -8.65
CA MET A 63 -3.03 -8.16 -7.85
C MET A 63 -2.22 -6.86 -7.87
N GLU A 64 -2.89 -5.78 -8.21
CA GLU A 64 -2.28 -4.46 -8.22
C GLU A 64 -3.04 -3.54 -7.28
N ILE A 65 -2.34 -2.95 -6.36
CA ILE A 65 -2.93 -2.09 -5.35
C ILE A 65 -2.35 -0.69 -5.54
N LYS A 66 -3.23 0.28 -5.62
CA LYS A 66 -2.88 1.67 -5.82
C LYS A 66 -3.30 2.45 -4.60
N ILE A 67 -2.34 3.08 -3.93
CA ILE A 67 -2.57 3.79 -2.69
C ILE A 67 -2.10 5.23 -2.86
N PRO A 68 -2.96 6.24 -2.68
CA PRO A 68 -2.53 7.62 -2.84
C PRO A 68 -1.57 8.03 -1.74
N LYS A 69 -0.51 8.71 -2.13
CA LYS A 69 0.47 9.23 -1.18
C LYS A 69 -0.13 10.42 -0.44
N ASN A 70 0.28 10.57 0.80
CA ASN A 70 -0.07 11.76 1.56
C ASN A 70 1.02 12.80 1.37
N VAL A 71 0.88 13.58 0.30
CA VAL A 71 1.91 14.52 -0.11
C VAL A 71 2.15 15.59 0.94
N ASP A 72 1.10 16.00 1.62
CA ASP A 72 1.19 17.06 2.62
C ASP A 72 2.01 16.68 3.83
N MET A 73 2.16 15.37 4.06
CA MET A 73 2.88 14.84 5.21
C MET A 73 4.29 14.40 4.87
N GLN A 74 4.67 14.40 3.61
CA GLN A 74 5.96 13.85 3.19
C GLN A 74 7.11 14.80 3.41
N PHE A 75 6.83 16.04 3.51
CA PHE A 75 7.84 17.03 3.82
C PHE A 75 7.19 18.20 4.55
N SER A 76 7.99 18.86 5.34
CA SER A 76 7.58 20.10 5.94
C SER A 76 8.58 21.17 5.52
N GLU A 77 8.06 22.35 5.32
CA GLU A 77 8.91 23.48 4.97
C GLU A 77 9.65 23.96 6.22
N ILE A 78 10.93 24.12 6.07
CA ILE A 78 11.76 24.66 7.16
C ILE A 78 11.86 26.16 6.94
N ASP A 79 11.49 26.90 7.95
CA ASP A 79 11.58 28.36 7.88
C ASP A 79 13.03 28.79 8.11
N VAL A 80 13.70 29.12 7.03
CA VAL A 80 15.11 29.49 7.09
C VAL A 80 15.35 30.83 7.75
N THR A 81 14.33 31.65 7.87
CA THR A 81 14.52 32.96 8.54
C THR A 81 14.82 32.78 10.04
N GLU A 82 14.44 31.68 10.61
CA GLU A 82 14.76 31.41 12.03
C GLU A 82 16.21 31.04 12.26
N ILE A 83 16.91 30.72 11.21
CA ILE A 83 18.30 30.31 11.27
C ILE A 83 19.21 31.53 11.28
N LEU A 84 18.72 32.61 10.73
CA LEU A 84 19.47 33.85 10.62
C LEU A 84 19.40 34.69 11.91
#